data_a02050402ed70396fb64ecbd05b75455
#
_entry.id   a02050402ed70396fb64ecbd05b75455
#
_cell.length_a   1.000
_cell.length_b   1.000
_cell.length_c   1.000
_cell.angle_alpha   90.00
_cell.angle_beta   90.00
_cell.angle_gamma   90.00
#
_symmetry.space_group_name_H-M   'P 1'
#
loop_
_entity.id
_entity.type
_entity.pdbx_description
1 polymer ?
#
loop_
_entity_poly.entity_id
_entity_poly.type
_entity_poly.pdbx_seq_one_letter_code
_entity_poly.pdbx_strand_id
1 'polypeptide(L)'
;MVTLPPIRIYLGILAIVLVVGVLGFMSIEGLSPLDAVYYVIVTVATVGYGDITPRTGAGKILSIFIIIAGFGSFVAVFANVVETLVERSEARDRRRKVNMIIGVFFTEFGTEMLGRLARTDTEAGEIRRDLLVRGTWTGSEFRRVRERLMAHGYRVDGSRIDLEEMRKFLREKRSFLLALMENPVLFDDDIFTNLLQAVFHLADELLRRGDLSAIPPSDHAHLVTDTGRVYRPLALLWLDSMEHLKEHHPHLFSLAMRTNPFDEGASVVVR
;
A
#
# COMPACT_ATOMS: atom_id res chain seq x y z
N MET A 1 -13.80 10.70 11.82
CA MET A 1 -13.63 9.31 12.30
C MET A 1 -13.23 9.37 13.76
N VAL A 2 -14.01 8.77 14.68
CA VAL A 2 -13.61 8.64 16.09
C VAL A 2 -12.58 7.52 16.13
N THR A 3 -11.31 7.87 16.33
CA THR A 3 -10.25 6.87 16.51
C THR A 3 -10.48 6.16 17.83
N LEU A 4 -10.81 4.87 17.81
CA LEU A 4 -10.92 4.09 19.04
C LEU A 4 -9.53 4.04 19.73
N PRO A 5 -9.51 4.07 21.08
CA PRO A 5 -8.26 3.91 21.80
C PRO A 5 -7.57 2.59 21.43
N PRO A 6 -6.24 2.52 21.49
CA PRO A 6 -5.52 1.29 21.14
C PRO A 6 -5.98 0.13 22.05
N ILE A 7 -6.13 -1.04 21.47
CA ILE A 7 -6.60 -2.28 22.14
C ILE A 7 -5.91 -2.55 23.49
N ARG A 8 -4.67 -2.08 23.65
CA ARG A 8 -3.89 -2.20 24.90
C ARG A 8 -4.56 -1.55 26.08
N ILE A 9 -5.30 -0.43 25.87
CA ILE A 9 -6.01 0.27 26.93
C ILE A 9 -7.20 -0.58 27.40
N TYR A 10 -7.99 -1.11 26.49
CA TYR A 10 -9.14 -1.97 26.83
C TYR A 10 -8.71 -3.27 27.50
N LEU A 11 -7.62 -3.90 27.01
CA LEU A 11 -7.04 -5.08 27.65
C LEU A 11 -6.50 -4.75 29.05
N GLY A 12 -5.87 -3.59 29.24
CA GLY A 12 -5.42 -3.13 30.55
C GLY A 12 -6.58 -2.93 31.53
N ILE A 13 -7.66 -2.29 31.11
CA ILE A 13 -8.86 -2.09 31.92
C ILE A 13 -9.48 -3.44 32.27
N LEU A 14 -9.67 -4.33 31.31
CA LEU A 14 -10.21 -5.66 31.54
C LEU A 14 -9.35 -6.44 32.54
N ALA A 15 -8.03 -6.43 32.39
CA ALA A 15 -7.12 -7.09 33.33
C ALA A 15 -7.25 -6.53 34.75
N ILE A 16 -7.32 -5.21 34.89
CA ILE A 16 -7.52 -4.57 36.21
C ILE A 16 -8.86 -4.99 36.82
N VAL A 17 -9.94 -4.98 36.05
CA VAL A 17 -11.27 -5.40 36.52
C VAL A 17 -11.25 -6.85 36.99
N LEU A 18 -10.61 -7.75 36.23
CA LEU A 18 -10.49 -9.16 36.60
C LEU A 18 -9.69 -9.33 37.90
N VAL A 19 -8.53 -8.67 38.02
CA VAL A 19 -7.69 -8.74 39.23
C VAL A 19 -8.40 -8.17 40.47
N VAL A 20 -9.00 -6.97 40.32
CA VAL A 20 -9.76 -6.33 41.42
C VAL A 20 -10.96 -7.18 41.81
N GLY A 21 -11.64 -7.79 40.83
CA GLY A 21 -12.74 -8.70 41.08
C GLY A 21 -12.33 -9.94 41.88
N VAL A 22 -11.29 -10.64 41.42
CA VAL A 22 -10.81 -11.84 42.08
C VAL A 22 -10.36 -11.56 43.51
N LEU A 23 -9.49 -10.56 43.71
CA LEU A 23 -8.99 -10.22 45.04
C LEU A 23 -10.12 -9.71 45.95
N GLY A 24 -11.06 -8.95 45.40
CA GLY A 24 -12.21 -8.45 46.13
C GLY A 24 -13.13 -9.56 46.63
N PHE A 25 -13.46 -10.56 45.78
CA PHE A 25 -14.31 -11.68 46.21
C PHE A 25 -13.59 -12.64 47.18
N MET A 26 -12.32 -12.83 47.04
CA MET A 26 -11.52 -13.59 48.04
C MET A 26 -11.58 -12.89 49.41
N SER A 27 -11.46 -11.56 49.43
CA SER A 27 -11.42 -10.78 50.70
C SER A 27 -12.78 -10.56 51.32
N ILE A 28 -13.85 -10.30 50.51
CA ILE A 28 -15.19 -9.89 50.98
C ILE A 28 -16.07 -11.11 51.22
N GLU A 29 -16.05 -12.09 50.32
CA GLU A 29 -16.91 -13.29 50.41
C GLU A 29 -16.19 -14.52 50.94
N GLY A 30 -14.84 -14.46 51.13
CA GLY A 30 -14.05 -15.58 51.57
C GLY A 30 -13.95 -16.72 50.57
N LEU A 31 -14.11 -16.44 49.28
CA LEU A 31 -14.04 -17.46 48.24
C LEU A 31 -12.61 -18.00 48.09
N SER A 32 -12.49 -19.28 47.73
CA SER A 32 -11.21 -19.81 47.31
C SER A 32 -10.69 -19.09 46.07
N PRO A 33 -9.37 -19.06 45.81
CA PRO A 33 -8.84 -18.42 44.59
C PRO A 33 -9.48 -18.96 43.31
N LEU A 34 -9.73 -20.25 43.22
CA LEU A 34 -10.35 -20.90 42.07
C LEU A 34 -11.80 -20.45 41.89
N ASP A 35 -12.60 -20.43 42.97
CA ASP A 35 -14.00 -20.01 42.94
C ASP A 35 -14.13 -18.52 42.60
N ALA A 36 -13.22 -17.69 43.12
CA ALA A 36 -13.21 -16.24 42.80
C ALA A 36 -12.90 -16.00 41.35
N VAL A 37 -11.88 -16.65 40.74
CA VAL A 37 -11.58 -16.56 39.32
C VAL A 37 -12.74 -17.05 38.47
N TYR A 38 -13.28 -18.21 38.79
CA TYR A 38 -14.43 -18.81 38.12
C TYR A 38 -15.63 -17.84 38.14
N TYR A 39 -16.01 -17.33 39.31
CA TYR A 39 -17.12 -16.40 39.44
C TYR A 39 -16.95 -15.13 38.60
N VAL A 40 -15.77 -14.49 38.66
CA VAL A 40 -15.49 -13.27 37.93
C VAL A 40 -15.55 -13.48 36.42
N ILE A 41 -14.95 -14.58 35.92
CA ILE A 41 -14.96 -14.92 34.50
C ILE A 41 -16.39 -15.21 34.02
N VAL A 42 -17.12 -16.05 34.72
CA VAL A 42 -18.51 -16.41 34.36
C VAL A 42 -19.43 -15.19 34.38
N THR A 43 -19.19 -14.24 35.30
CA THR A 43 -19.94 -13.00 35.41
C THR A 43 -19.60 -12.03 34.28
N VAL A 44 -18.31 -11.79 34.01
CA VAL A 44 -17.86 -10.90 32.92
C VAL A 44 -18.25 -11.44 31.55
N ALA A 45 -18.18 -12.77 31.36
CA ALA A 45 -18.62 -13.45 30.15
C ALA A 45 -20.15 -13.53 29.99
N THR A 46 -20.92 -12.97 30.95
CA THR A 46 -22.39 -12.99 30.98
C THR A 46 -23.04 -14.38 30.97
N VAL A 47 -22.32 -15.41 31.41
CA VAL A 47 -22.85 -16.77 31.51
C VAL A 47 -23.74 -16.93 32.76
N GLY A 48 -23.24 -16.53 33.94
CA GLY A 48 -24.00 -16.41 35.19
C GLY A 48 -24.72 -17.69 35.62
N TYR A 49 -24.02 -18.81 35.80
CA TYR A 49 -24.65 -20.08 36.17
C TYR A 49 -25.45 -20.00 37.51
N GLY A 50 -25.09 -19.06 38.39
CA GLY A 50 -25.79 -18.84 39.66
C GLY A 50 -25.44 -19.85 40.76
N ASP A 51 -24.45 -20.69 40.57
CA ASP A 51 -23.90 -21.66 41.52
C ASP A 51 -23.06 -20.98 42.60
N ILE A 52 -22.37 -19.89 42.26
CA ILE A 52 -21.71 -18.96 43.18
C ILE A 52 -22.41 -17.60 43.12
N THR A 53 -22.87 -17.09 44.25
CA THR A 53 -23.55 -15.78 44.34
C THR A 53 -23.04 -15.00 45.53
N PRO A 54 -22.90 -13.65 45.43
CA PRO A 54 -22.47 -12.82 46.56
C PRO A 54 -23.52 -12.81 47.65
N ARG A 55 -23.13 -13.06 48.91
CA ARG A 55 -23.99 -13.15 50.09
C ARG A 55 -24.01 -11.82 50.84
N THR A 56 -22.90 -11.08 50.85
CA THR A 56 -22.75 -9.82 51.58
C THR A 56 -23.21 -8.62 50.75
N GLY A 57 -23.59 -7.52 51.37
CA GLY A 57 -23.94 -6.27 50.72
C GLY A 57 -22.75 -5.72 49.94
N ALA A 58 -21.53 -5.80 50.48
CA ALA A 58 -20.31 -5.36 49.81
C ALA A 58 -19.98 -6.23 48.56
N GLY A 59 -20.18 -7.56 48.65
CA GLY A 59 -20.03 -8.45 47.52
C GLY A 59 -20.99 -8.18 46.37
N LYS A 60 -22.25 -7.82 46.69
CA LYS A 60 -23.28 -7.41 45.70
C LYS A 60 -22.88 -6.13 45.00
N ILE A 61 -22.36 -5.13 45.71
CA ILE A 61 -21.88 -3.86 45.11
C ILE A 61 -20.68 -4.15 44.20
N LEU A 62 -19.74 -4.94 44.66
CA LEU A 62 -18.58 -5.34 43.83
C LEU A 62 -19.03 -6.08 42.56
N SER A 63 -20.04 -6.96 42.66
CA SER A 63 -20.61 -7.65 41.48
C SER A 63 -21.17 -6.68 40.47
N ILE A 64 -21.94 -5.68 40.92
CA ILE A 64 -22.51 -4.64 40.01
C ILE A 64 -21.37 -3.92 39.28
N PHE A 65 -20.32 -3.54 40.02
CA PHE A 65 -19.18 -2.87 39.44
C PHE A 65 -18.50 -3.78 38.36
N ILE A 66 -18.25 -5.06 38.67
CA ILE A 66 -17.64 -6.01 37.75
C ILE A 66 -18.51 -6.27 36.52
N ILE A 67 -19.84 -6.35 36.68
CA ILE A 67 -20.78 -6.51 35.58
C ILE A 67 -20.67 -5.30 34.63
N ILE A 68 -20.74 -4.09 35.14
CA ILE A 68 -20.72 -2.87 34.29
C ILE A 68 -19.34 -2.67 33.65
N ALA A 69 -18.27 -2.67 34.45
CA ALA A 69 -16.92 -2.39 33.96
C ALA A 69 -16.32 -3.59 33.20
N GLY A 70 -16.57 -4.81 33.67
CA GLY A 70 -16.06 -6.05 33.05
C GLY A 70 -16.72 -6.33 31.71
N PHE A 71 -18.05 -6.35 31.65
CA PHE A 71 -18.77 -6.54 30.41
C PHE A 71 -18.47 -5.42 29.40
N GLY A 72 -18.51 -4.14 29.86
CA GLY A 72 -18.20 -3.01 29.00
C GLY A 72 -16.79 -3.10 28.38
N SER A 73 -15.76 -3.44 29.18
CA SER A 73 -14.41 -3.62 28.67
C SER A 73 -14.26 -4.87 27.78
N PHE A 74 -14.95 -5.96 28.07
CA PHE A 74 -14.97 -7.16 27.22
C PHE A 74 -15.56 -6.87 25.85
N VAL A 75 -16.72 -6.21 25.78
CA VAL A 75 -17.35 -5.80 24.53
C VAL A 75 -16.46 -4.86 23.74
N ALA A 76 -15.80 -3.89 24.42
CA ALA A 76 -14.87 -2.96 23.76
C ALA A 76 -13.65 -3.68 23.16
N VAL A 77 -13.08 -4.67 23.85
CA VAL A 77 -12.00 -5.52 23.30
C VAL A 77 -12.48 -6.27 22.06
N PHE A 78 -13.65 -6.90 22.14
CA PHE A 78 -14.21 -7.67 21.03
C PHE A 78 -14.48 -6.78 19.82
N ALA A 79 -15.12 -5.62 20.00
CA ALA A 79 -15.40 -4.65 18.94
C ALA A 79 -14.09 -4.18 18.25
N ASN A 80 -13.05 -3.87 19.03
CA ASN A 80 -11.76 -3.43 18.50
C ASN A 80 -11.06 -4.54 17.68
N VAL A 81 -11.16 -5.80 18.11
CA VAL A 81 -10.63 -6.95 17.34
C VAL A 81 -11.35 -7.08 16.01
N VAL A 82 -12.69 -7.05 16.00
CA VAL A 82 -13.50 -7.13 14.78
C VAL A 82 -13.16 -6.00 13.82
N GLU A 83 -13.12 -4.74 14.32
CA GLU A 83 -12.73 -3.57 13.52
C GLU A 83 -11.36 -3.76 12.87
N THR A 84 -10.34 -4.17 13.65
CA THR A 84 -8.99 -4.43 13.12
C THR A 84 -8.98 -5.51 12.03
N LEU A 85 -9.80 -6.55 12.15
CA LEU A 85 -9.91 -7.61 11.13
C LEU A 85 -10.56 -7.08 9.86
N VAL A 86 -11.62 -6.27 9.98
CA VAL A 86 -12.29 -5.63 8.84
C VAL A 86 -11.36 -4.68 8.12
N GLU A 87 -10.70 -3.76 8.83
CA GLU A 87 -9.72 -2.83 8.26
C GLU A 87 -8.60 -3.53 7.50
N ARG A 88 -8.07 -4.62 8.06
CA ARG A 88 -7.03 -5.43 7.38
C ARG A 88 -7.54 -6.09 6.11
N SER A 89 -8.78 -6.56 6.11
CA SER A 89 -9.41 -7.15 4.92
C SER A 89 -9.60 -6.10 3.82
N GLU A 90 -10.16 -4.94 4.18
CA GLU A 90 -10.36 -3.82 3.25
C GLU A 90 -9.04 -3.30 2.66
N ALA A 91 -8.00 -3.16 3.50
CA ALA A 91 -6.68 -2.74 3.04
C ALA A 91 -6.05 -3.74 2.05
N ARG A 92 -6.24 -5.05 2.24
CA ARG A 92 -5.78 -6.08 1.30
C ARG A 92 -6.52 -6.00 -0.03
N ASP A 93 -7.85 -5.88 0.02
CA ASP A 93 -8.67 -5.80 -1.19
C ASP A 93 -8.39 -4.53 -1.98
N ARG A 94 -8.16 -3.42 -1.31
CA ARG A 94 -7.72 -2.17 -1.91
C ARG A 94 -6.38 -2.32 -2.62
N ARG A 95 -5.36 -2.90 -1.95
CA ARG A 95 -4.05 -3.16 -2.57
C ARG A 95 -4.16 -4.05 -3.81
N ARG A 96 -4.99 -5.09 -3.78
CA ARG A 96 -5.24 -5.94 -4.96
C ARG A 96 -5.80 -5.14 -6.12
N LYS A 97 -6.78 -4.25 -5.87
CA LYS A 97 -7.38 -3.39 -6.90
C LYS A 97 -6.35 -2.41 -7.47
N VAL A 98 -5.57 -1.75 -6.63
CA VAL A 98 -4.49 -0.84 -7.07
C VAL A 98 -3.46 -1.59 -7.92
N ASN A 99 -2.97 -2.74 -7.48
CA ASN A 99 -2.00 -3.53 -8.25
C ASN A 99 -2.54 -4.00 -9.60
N MET A 100 -3.84 -4.33 -9.69
CA MET A 100 -4.49 -4.65 -10.97
C MET A 100 -4.49 -3.43 -11.90
N ILE A 101 -4.81 -2.25 -11.39
CA ILE A 101 -4.81 -1.01 -12.18
C ILE A 101 -3.39 -0.66 -12.63
N ILE A 102 -2.38 -0.81 -11.77
CA ILE A 102 -0.97 -0.62 -12.11
C ILE A 102 -0.55 -1.61 -13.21
N GLY A 103 -1.00 -2.86 -13.16
CA GLY A 103 -0.77 -3.84 -14.23
C GLY A 103 -1.33 -3.38 -15.58
N VAL A 104 -2.57 -2.89 -15.62
CA VAL A 104 -3.19 -2.32 -16.82
C VAL A 104 -2.43 -1.07 -17.29
N PHE A 105 -2.03 -0.19 -16.36
CA PHE A 105 -1.24 0.99 -16.67
C PHE A 105 0.08 0.64 -17.36
N PHE A 106 0.82 -0.38 -16.88
CA PHE A 106 2.05 -0.80 -17.56
C PHE A 106 1.80 -1.46 -18.90
N THR A 107 0.74 -2.22 -19.05
CA THR A 107 0.37 -2.83 -20.33
C THR A 107 0.04 -1.78 -21.38
N GLU A 108 -0.75 -0.77 -21.03
CA GLU A 108 -1.29 0.20 -21.98
C GLU A 108 -0.39 1.42 -22.20
N PHE A 109 0.43 1.78 -21.20
CA PHE A 109 1.16 3.04 -21.21
C PHE A 109 2.58 2.93 -20.65
N GLY A 110 2.71 2.44 -19.40
CA GLY A 110 3.92 2.61 -18.60
C GLY A 110 5.16 1.94 -19.20
N THR A 111 5.02 0.74 -19.77
CA THR A 111 6.15 0.01 -20.39
C THR A 111 6.69 0.77 -21.59
N GLU A 112 5.83 1.27 -22.46
CA GLU A 112 6.25 2.04 -23.64
C GLU A 112 6.87 3.37 -23.23
N MET A 113 6.24 4.10 -22.31
CA MET A 113 6.78 5.37 -21.78
C MET A 113 8.15 5.15 -21.15
N LEU A 114 8.32 4.12 -20.33
CA LEU A 114 9.58 3.79 -19.68
C LEU A 114 10.67 3.45 -20.68
N GLY A 115 10.34 2.69 -21.73
CA GLY A 115 11.27 2.39 -22.82
C GLY A 115 11.73 3.63 -23.59
N ARG A 116 10.84 4.60 -23.82
CA ARG A 116 11.17 5.90 -24.44
C ARG A 116 12.13 6.68 -23.55
N LEU A 117 11.85 6.79 -22.25
CA LEU A 117 12.68 7.51 -21.28
C LEU A 117 14.06 6.85 -21.09
N ALA A 118 14.12 5.52 -21.01
CA ALA A 118 15.37 4.78 -20.87
C ALA A 118 16.34 4.98 -22.06
N ARG A 119 15.82 5.27 -23.25
CA ARG A 119 16.65 5.60 -24.43
C ARG A 119 17.28 6.99 -24.37
N THR A 120 16.67 7.90 -23.62
CA THR A 120 17.16 9.28 -23.46
C THR A 120 18.15 9.43 -22.29
N ASP A 121 18.25 8.43 -21.41
CA ASP A 121 19.13 8.47 -20.25
C ASP A 121 20.57 8.16 -20.64
N THR A 122 21.49 9.07 -20.37
CA THR A 122 22.92 8.90 -20.69
C THR A 122 23.61 7.88 -19.80
N GLU A 123 23.08 7.64 -18.61
CA GLU A 123 23.59 6.69 -17.61
C GLU A 123 22.80 5.36 -17.60
N ALA A 124 21.84 5.19 -18.53
CA ALA A 124 20.98 4.00 -18.57
C ALA A 124 21.74 2.68 -18.73
N GLY A 125 22.95 2.68 -19.31
CA GLY A 125 23.76 1.48 -19.46
C GLY A 125 24.10 0.77 -18.15
N GLU A 126 24.21 1.50 -17.04
CA GLU A 126 24.47 0.94 -15.72
C GLU A 126 23.23 0.24 -15.14
N ILE A 127 22.08 0.91 -15.21
CA ILE A 127 20.84 0.36 -14.63
C ILE A 127 20.15 -0.66 -15.54
N ARG A 128 20.35 -0.62 -16.86
CA ARG A 128 19.76 -1.60 -17.79
C ARG A 128 20.14 -3.03 -17.41
N ARG A 129 21.42 -3.28 -17.12
CA ARG A 129 21.89 -4.61 -16.71
C ARG A 129 21.25 -5.06 -15.40
N ASP A 130 21.06 -4.14 -14.47
CA ASP A 130 20.41 -4.40 -13.19
C ASP A 130 18.90 -4.60 -13.33
N LEU A 131 18.26 -4.07 -14.38
CA LEU A 131 16.82 -4.17 -14.63
C LEU A 131 16.44 -5.33 -15.58
N LEU A 132 17.39 -6.15 -16.01
CA LEU A 132 17.10 -7.41 -16.70
C LEU A 132 16.58 -8.44 -15.69
N VAL A 133 15.32 -8.27 -15.28
CA VAL A 133 14.65 -9.11 -14.29
C VAL A 133 14.61 -10.57 -14.78
N ARG A 134 14.93 -11.51 -13.89
CA ARG A 134 14.95 -12.95 -14.19
C ARG A 134 13.96 -13.71 -13.30
N GLY A 135 13.49 -14.84 -13.80
CA GLY A 135 12.61 -15.72 -13.03
C GLY A 135 13.21 -16.23 -11.71
N THR A 136 14.52 -16.26 -11.59
CA THR A 136 15.27 -16.69 -10.39
C THR A 136 15.38 -15.60 -9.32
N TRP A 137 15.03 -14.34 -9.59
CA TRP A 137 15.19 -13.28 -8.61
C TRP A 137 14.41 -13.55 -7.35
N THR A 138 14.99 -13.18 -6.21
CA THR A 138 14.38 -13.23 -4.89
C THR A 138 14.01 -11.81 -4.42
N GLY A 139 13.22 -11.67 -3.38
CA GLY A 139 12.92 -10.36 -2.80
C GLY A 139 14.17 -9.58 -2.35
N SER A 140 15.30 -10.25 -2.06
CA SER A 140 16.58 -9.57 -1.76
C SER A 140 17.22 -8.93 -3.01
N GLU A 141 17.02 -9.54 -4.18
CA GLU A 141 17.50 -8.98 -5.44
C GLU A 141 16.67 -7.78 -5.87
N PHE A 142 15.34 -7.85 -5.73
CA PHE A 142 14.47 -6.70 -5.96
C PHE A 142 14.82 -5.52 -5.05
N ARG A 143 15.05 -5.75 -3.76
CA ARG A 143 15.49 -4.69 -2.82
C ARG A 143 16.82 -4.06 -3.22
N ARG A 144 17.83 -4.87 -3.55
CA ARG A 144 19.14 -4.38 -4.00
C ARG A 144 19.02 -3.50 -5.25
N VAL A 145 18.23 -3.93 -6.23
CA VAL A 145 18.03 -3.16 -7.47
C VAL A 145 17.24 -1.88 -7.19
N ARG A 146 16.25 -1.92 -6.29
CA ARG A 146 15.53 -0.73 -5.84
C ARG A 146 16.46 0.32 -5.24
N GLU A 147 17.40 -0.09 -4.36
CA GLU A 147 18.39 0.82 -3.77
C GLU A 147 19.25 1.48 -4.84
N ARG A 148 19.66 0.74 -5.87
CA ARG A 148 20.42 1.28 -7.01
C ARG A 148 19.57 2.25 -7.83
N LEU A 149 18.32 1.92 -8.13
CA LEU A 149 17.40 2.83 -8.80
C LEU A 149 17.17 4.12 -8.01
N MET A 150 17.07 4.04 -6.69
CA MET A 150 16.96 5.23 -5.85
C MET A 150 18.20 6.12 -5.90
N ALA A 151 19.38 5.54 -6.06
CA ALA A 151 20.66 6.24 -6.16
C ALA A 151 20.99 6.74 -7.59
N HIS A 152 20.29 6.22 -8.61
CA HIS A 152 20.52 6.59 -10.01
C HIS A 152 20.15 8.05 -10.29
N GLY A 153 20.94 8.71 -11.15
CA GLY A 153 20.80 10.13 -11.43
C GLY A 153 19.66 10.51 -12.39
N TYR A 154 19.14 9.54 -13.15
CA TYR A 154 18.08 9.76 -14.17
C TYR A 154 18.37 10.96 -15.08
N ARG A 155 19.57 11.00 -15.68
CA ARG A 155 20.01 12.11 -16.52
C ARG A 155 19.44 11.99 -17.93
N VAL A 156 18.32 12.65 -18.12
CA VAL A 156 17.66 12.77 -19.41
C VAL A 156 18.43 13.72 -20.32
N ASP A 157 18.92 13.20 -21.45
CA ASP A 157 19.56 14.00 -22.49
C ASP A 157 18.48 14.58 -23.42
N GLY A 158 18.25 15.89 -23.32
CA GLY A 158 17.26 16.61 -24.12
C GLY A 158 17.46 16.49 -25.63
N SER A 159 18.71 16.31 -26.10
CA SER A 159 18.99 16.14 -27.51
C SER A 159 18.50 14.80 -28.08
N ARG A 160 18.22 13.82 -27.22
CA ARG A 160 17.70 12.50 -27.58
C ARG A 160 16.18 12.37 -27.44
N ILE A 161 15.50 13.43 -26.94
CA ILE A 161 14.06 13.43 -26.83
C ILE A 161 13.43 13.93 -28.13
N ASP A 162 12.64 13.09 -28.79
CA ASP A 162 11.72 13.54 -29.80
C ASP A 162 10.44 14.03 -29.15
N LEU A 163 10.34 15.36 -28.94
CA LEU A 163 9.20 15.99 -28.28
C LEU A 163 7.90 15.84 -29.07
N GLU A 164 7.97 15.81 -30.43
CA GLU A 164 6.80 15.61 -31.26
C GLU A 164 6.27 14.18 -31.17
N GLU A 165 7.15 13.19 -31.19
CA GLU A 165 6.77 11.78 -30.98
C GLU A 165 6.21 11.59 -29.58
N MET A 166 6.81 12.20 -28.56
CA MET A 166 6.32 12.17 -27.18
C MET A 166 4.92 12.82 -27.09
N ARG A 167 4.72 13.98 -27.70
CA ARG A 167 3.43 14.65 -27.76
C ARG A 167 2.35 13.79 -28.41
N LYS A 168 2.68 13.14 -29.55
CA LYS A 168 1.77 12.22 -30.23
C LYS A 168 1.37 11.06 -29.33
N PHE A 169 2.32 10.40 -28.72
CA PHE A 169 2.10 9.28 -27.80
C PHE A 169 1.20 9.69 -26.62
N LEU A 170 1.51 10.81 -25.95
CA LEU A 170 0.72 11.29 -24.82
C LEU A 170 -0.69 11.72 -25.23
N ARG A 171 -0.86 12.26 -26.44
CA ARG A 171 -2.18 12.58 -27.00
C ARG A 171 -3.03 11.33 -27.22
N GLU A 172 -2.47 10.30 -27.81
CA GLU A 172 -3.14 9.02 -28.05
C GLU A 172 -3.58 8.35 -26.74
N LYS A 173 -2.76 8.45 -25.68
CA LYS A 173 -3.04 7.85 -24.37
C LYS A 173 -3.84 8.76 -23.42
N ARG A 174 -4.17 9.98 -23.81
CA ARG A 174 -4.81 10.99 -22.93
C ARG A 174 -6.11 10.50 -22.29
N SER A 175 -7.00 9.91 -23.08
CA SER A 175 -8.28 9.40 -22.57
C SER A 175 -8.11 8.27 -21.54
N PHE A 176 -7.15 7.39 -21.78
CA PHE A 176 -6.79 6.33 -20.82
C PHE A 176 -6.25 6.91 -19.50
N LEU A 177 -5.34 7.90 -19.58
CA LEU A 177 -4.78 8.57 -18.41
C LEU A 177 -5.85 9.31 -17.59
N LEU A 178 -6.79 9.99 -18.27
CA LEU A 178 -7.93 10.63 -17.61
C LEU A 178 -8.82 9.64 -16.88
N ALA A 179 -9.16 8.52 -17.51
CA ALA A 179 -9.96 7.46 -16.89
C ALA A 179 -9.29 6.88 -15.63
N LEU A 180 -7.94 6.80 -15.62
CA LEU A 180 -7.20 6.41 -14.42
C LEU A 180 -7.30 7.48 -13.32
N MET A 181 -7.16 8.77 -13.67
CA MET A 181 -7.25 9.85 -12.69
C MET A 181 -8.64 10.00 -12.05
N GLU A 182 -9.69 9.58 -12.76
CA GLU A 182 -11.07 9.58 -12.25
C GLU A 182 -11.37 8.37 -11.36
N ASN A 183 -10.45 7.40 -11.25
CA ASN A 183 -10.69 6.19 -10.49
C ASN A 183 -10.48 6.39 -8.98
N PRO A 184 -11.55 6.33 -8.15
CA PRO A 184 -11.45 6.63 -6.72
C PRO A 184 -10.54 5.66 -5.94
N VAL A 185 -10.29 4.45 -6.46
CA VAL A 185 -9.40 3.47 -5.83
C VAL A 185 -7.96 3.97 -5.77
N LEU A 186 -7.56 4.87 -6.67
CA LEU A 186 -6.20 5.39 -6.76
C LEU A 186 -5.93 6.56 -5.82
N PHE A 187 -6.94 7.25 -5.29
CA PHE A 187 -6.75 8.41 -4.41
C PHE A 187 -6.02 8.08 -3.10
N ASP A 188 -5.99 6.82 -2.72
CA ASP A 188 -5.30 6.36 -1.51
C ASP A 188 -3.88 5.83 -1.77
N ASP A 189 -3.41 5.84 -3.03
CA ASP A 189 -2.04 5.49 -3.41
C ASP A 189 -1.29 6.74 -3.88
N ASP A 190 -0.63 7.41 -2.95
CA ASP A 190 0.09 8.66 -3.21
C ASP A 190 1.19 8.50 -4.27
N ILE A 191 1.87 7.35 -4.33
CA ILE A 191 3.00 7.12 -5.24
C ILE A 191 2.49 7.09 -6.69
N PHE A 192 1.46 6.29 -6.93
CA PHE A 192 0.89 6.16 -8.27
C PHE A 192 0.13 7.42 -8.69
N THR A 193 -0.61 8.05 -7.77
CA THR A 193 -1.32 9.31 -8.03
C THR A 193 -0.35 10.43 -8.40
N ASN A 194 0.75 10.59 -7.67
CA ASN A 194 1.78 11.59 -7.98
C ASN A 194 2.46 11.32 -9.34
N LEU A 195 2.69 10.05 -9.69
CA LEU A 195 3.20 9.69 -11.02
C LEU A 195 2.20 10.07 -12.12
N LEU A 196 0.92 9.74 -11.96
CA LEU A 196 -0.12 10.10 -12.93
C LEU A 196 -0.22 11.63 -13.12
N GLN A 197 -0.15 12.40 -12.02
CA GLN A 197 -0.15 13.85 -12.08
C GLN A 197 1.08 14.38 -12.84
N ALA A 198 2.27 13.81 -12.61
CA ALA A 198 3.49 14.21 -13.34
C ALA A 198 3.39 13.89 -14.83
N VAL A 199 2.86 12.71 -15.19
CA VAL A 199 2.63 12.31 -16.59
C VAL A 199 1.61 13.25 -17.26
N PHE A 200 0.52 13.55 -16.56
CA PHE A 200 -0.53 14.40 -17.06
C PHE A 200 -0.05 15.85 -17.23
N HIS A 201 0.75 16.36 -16.30
CA HIS A 201 1.39 17.67 -16.42
C HIS A 201 2.28 17.73 -17.66
N LEU A 202 3.17 16.76 -17.85
CA LEU A 202 4.01 16.67 -19.04
C LEU A 202 3.17 16.62 -20.33
N ALA A 203 2.07 15.87 -20.34
CA ALA A 203 1.15 15.78 -21.47
C ALA A 203 0.51 17.15 -21.78
N ASP A 204 0.03 17.86 -20.76
CA ASP A 204 -0.58 19.19 -20.91
C ASP A 204 0.43 20.23 -21.41
N GLU A 205 1.65 20.21 -20.88
CA GLU A 205 2.75 21.08 -21.31
C GLU A 205 3.05 20.89 -22.80
N LEU A 206 3.17 19.65 -23.27
CA LEU A 206 3.44 19.35 -24.68
C LEU A 206 2.24 19.66 -25.59
N LEU A 207 1.01 19.37 -25.14
CA LEU A 207 -0.19 19.55 -25.96
C LEU A 207 -0.60 21.02 -26.13
N ARG A 208 -0.26 21.89 -25.20
CA ARG A 208 -0.58 23.33 -25.26
C ARG A 208 0.39 24.12 -26.13
N ARG A 209 1.57 23.58 -26.44
CA ARG A 209 2.55 24.22 -27.33
C ARG A 209 2.20 23.98 -28.79
N GLY A 210 2.44 24.99 -29.61
CA GLY A 210 2.26 24.89 -31.04
C GLY A 210 3.37 24.07 -31.71
N ASP A 211 4.37 24.76 -32.25
CA ASP A 211 5.52 24.14 -32.91
C ASP A 211 6.63 23.84 -31.87
N LEU A 212 6.90 22.56 -31.64
CA LEU A 212 7.95 22.11 -30.69
C LEU A 212 9.35 22.18 -31.30
N SER A 213 9.47 22.35 -32.64
CA SER A 213 10.78 22.44 -33.29
C SER A 213 11.43 23.83 -33.12
N ALA A 214 10.65 24.85 -32.79
CA ALA A 214 11.08 26.25 -32.69
C ALA A 214 10.99 26.80 -31.25
N ILE A 215 10.93 25.94 -30.23
CA ILE A 215 10.85 26.40 -28.83
C ILE A 215 12.19 26.97 -28.34
N PRO A 216 12.16 27.99 -27.45
CA PRO A 216 13.38 28.55 -26.87
C PRO A 216 14.18 27.47 -26.06
N PRO A 217 15.53 27.59 -25.95
CA PRO A 217 16.34 26.66 -25.18
C PRO A 217 15.91 26.53 -23.71
N SER A 218 15.43 27.61 -23.10
CA SER A 218 14.90 27.58 -21.71
C SER A 218 13.63 26.75 -21.60
N ASP A 219 12.75 26.81 -22.57
CA ASP A 219 11.51 26.05 -22.60
C ASP A 219 11.78 24.57 -22.89
N HIS A 220 12.74 24.28 -23.78
CA HIS A 220 13.24 22.92 -24.00
C HIS A 220 13.80 22.32 -22.70
N ALA A 221 14.65 23.06 -21.96
CA ALA A 221 15.22 22.60 -20.69
C ALA A 221 14.13 22.35 -19.63
N HIS A 222 13.06 23.13 -19.62
CA HIS A 222 11.91 22.92 -18.76
C HIS A 222 11.23 21.56 -19.07
N LEU A 223 10.92 21.29 -20.34
CA LEU A 223 10.32 20.02 -20.76
C LEU A 223 11.21 18.79 -20.46
N VAL A 224 12.53 18.94 -20.60
CA VAL A 224 13.49 17.91 -20.19
C VAL A 224 13.40 17.63 -18.69
N THR A 225 13.28 18.67 -17.88
CA THR A 225 13.11 18.55 -16.43
C THR A 225 11.81 17.84 -16.08
N ASP A 226 10.68 18.18 -16.70
CA ASP A 226 9.40 17.54 -16.48
C ASP A 226 9.40 16.07 -16.93
N THR A 227 10.10 15.78 -18.02
CA THR A 227 10.34 14.40 -18.48
C THR A 227 11.10 13.59 -17.43
N GLY A 228 12.14 14.17 -16.81
CA GLY A 228 12.90 13.56 -15.73
C GLY A 228 12.06 13.28 -14.46
N ARG A 229 11.09 14.17 -14.15
CA ARG A 229 10.14 13.97 -13.02
C ARG A 229 9.26 12.72 -13.17
N VAL A 230 8.97 12.32 -14.41
CA VAL A 230 8.21 11.09 -14.69
C VAL A 230 9.09 9.86 -14.60
N TYR A 231 10.35 9.95 -15.03
CA TYR A 231 11.20 8.78 -15.26
C TYR A 231 11.48 7.99 -13.99
N ARG A 232 11.98 8.64 -12.94
CA ARG A 232 12.34 7.96 -11.67
C ARG A 232 11.16 7.24 -11.01
N PRO A 233 10.02 7.88 -10.74
CA PRO A 233 8.89 7.19 -10.12
C PRO A 233 8.33 6.08 -11.01
N LEU A 234 8.36 6.25 -12.34
CA LEU A 234 7.91 5.22 -13.27
C LEU A 234 8.81 3.97 -13.23
N ALA A 235 10.15 4.14 -13.17
CA ALA A 235 11.09 3.04 -13.08
C ALA A 235 10.96 2.26 -11.76
N LEU A 236 10.79 2.97 -10.64
CA LEU A 236 10.58 2.36 -9.33
C LEU A 236 9.25 1.58 -9.28
N LEU A 237 8.18 2.18 -9.77
CA LEU A 237 6.86 1.53 -9.81
C LEU A 237 6.87 0.30 -10.73
N TRP A 238 7.61 0.35 -11.85
CA TRP A 238 7.78 -0.81 -12.72
C TRP A 238 8.47 -1.97 -12.00
N LEU A 239 9.54 -1.69 -11.26
CA LEU A 239 10.23 -2.73 -10.49
C LEU A 239 9.32 -3.35 -9.43
N ASP A 240 8.52 -2.54 -8.73
CA ASP A 240 7.54 -2.98 -7.74
C ASP A 240 6.45 -3.85 -8.37
N SER A 241 5.98 -3.44 -9.55
CA SER A 241 5.02 -4.22 -10.33
C SER A 241 5.60 -5.57 -10.76
N MET A 242 6.88 -5.63 -11.17
CA MET A 242 7.55 -6.89 -11.53
C MET A 242 7.66 -7.84 -10.33
N GLU A 243 8.01 -7.34 -9.14
CA GLU A 243 8.04 -8.13 -7.90
C GLU A 243 6.66 -8.69 -7.58
N HIS A 244 5.63 -7.84 -7.62
CA HIS A 244 4.23 -8.24 -7.39
C HIS A 244 3.74 -9.30 -8.39
N LEU A 245 4.01 -9.12 -9.69
CA LEU A 245 3.63 -10.08 -10.73
C LEU A 245 4.32 -11.43 -10.49
N LYS A 246 5.58 -11.41 -10.10
CA LYS A 246 6.32 -12.65 -9.80
C LYS A 246 5.69 -13.44 -8.67
N GLU A 247 5.28 -12.76 -7.59
CA GLU A 247 4.72 -13.40 -6.40
C GLU A 247 3.29 -13.90 -6.61
N HIS A 248 2.47 -13.17 -7.37
CA HIS A 248 1.03 -13.39 -7.41
C HIS A 248 0.52 -13.86 -8.78
N HIS A 249 1.22 -13.52 -9.89
CA HIS A 249 0.78 -13.76 -11.26
C HIS A 249 1.90 -14.25 -12.18
N PRO A 250 2.47 -15.47 -11.96
CA PRO A 250 3.66 -15.95 -12.67
C PRO A 250 3.54 -15.94 -14.20
N HIS A 251 2.35 -16.17 -14.75
CA HIS A 251 2.11 -16.14 -16.20
C HIS A 251 2.19 -14.72 -16.77
N LEU A 252 1.69 -13.69 -16.05
CA LEU A 252 1.84 -12.29 -16.45
C LEU A 252 3.27 -11.82 -16.27
N PHE A 253 3.95 -12.25 -15.21
CA PHE A 253 5.37 -12.00 -15.00
C PHE A 253 6.23 -12.50 -16.15
N SER A 254 5.96 -13.71 -16.68
CA SER A 254 6.66 -14.26 -17.85
C SER A 254 6.53 -13.37 -19.08
N LEU A 255 5.34 -12.82 -19.34
CA LEU A 255 5.14 -11.86 -20.42
C LEU A 255 5.88 -10.55 -20.15
N ALA A 256 5.76 -9.99 -18.96
CA ALA A 256 6.40 -8.74 -18.57
C ALA A 256 7.94 -8.82 -18.66
N MET A 257 8.56 -9.97 -18.32
CA MET A 257 9.99 -10.19 -18.51
C MET A 257 10.38 -10.13 -20.00
N ARG A 258 9.60 -10.73 -20.89
CA ARG A 258 9.86 -10.74 -22.33
C ARG A 258 9.65 -9.40 -23.01
N THR A 259 8.81 -8.54 -22.42
CA THR A 259 8.55 -7.17 -22.89
C THR A 259 9.23 -6.11 -22.02
N ASN A 260 10.31 -6.49 -21.34
CA ASN A 260 11.08 -5.61 -20.46
C ASN A 260 11.55 -4.35 -21.21
N PRO A 261 11.18 -3.12 -20.77
CA PRO A 261 11.54 -1.86 -21.46
C PRO A 261 13.04 -1.55 -21.45
N PHE A 262 13.82 -2.24 -20.61
CA PHE A 262 15.28 -2.10 -20.53
C PHE A 262 16.05 -3.14 -21.34
N ASP A 263 15.36 -4.14 -21.91
CA ASP A 263 15.96 -5.17 -22.75
C ASP A 263 15.83 -4.79 -24.24
N GLU A 264 16.96 -4.56 -24.90
CA GLU A 264 17.00 -4.28 -26.36
C GLU A 264 16.59 -5.49 -27.21
N GLY A 265 16.68 -6.69 -26.65
CA GLY A 265 16.24 -7.94 -27.29
C GLY A 265 14.80 -8.34 -26.93
N ALA A 266 14.03 -7.48 -26.24
CA ALA A 266 12.67 -7.79 -25.83
C ALA A 266 11.80 -8.25 -26.98
N SER A 267 11.09 -9.38 -26.78
CA SER A 267 10.18 -9.94 -27.79
C SER A 267 9.04 -10.70 -27.12
N VAL A 268 7.83 -10.50 -27.57
CA VAL A 268 6.64 -11.26 -27.12
C VAL A 268 6.69 -12.74 -27.48
N VAL A 269 7.53 -13.09 -28.47
CA VAL A 269 7.65 -14.47 -28.97
C VAL A 269 8.34 -15.35 -27.94
N VAL A 270 7.72 -16.49 -27.62
CA VAL A 270 8.35 -17.53 -26.79
C VAL A 270 9.33 -18.30 -27.65
N ARG A 271 10.60 -18.27 -27.30
CA ARG A 271 11.67 -19.03 -27.95
C ARG A 271 12.08 -20.21 -27.07
#